data_c3eaf3b3700e8e1c932ea5e7dd2effc0
#
_entry.id   c3eaf3b3700e8e1c932ea5e7dd2effc0
#
_cell.length_a   1.000
_cell.length_b   1.000
_cell.length_c   1.000
_cell.angle_alpha   90.00
_cell.angle_beta   90.00
_cell.angle_gamma   90.00
#
_symmetry.space_group_name_H-M   'P 1'
#
loop_
_entity.id
_entity.type
_entity.pdbx_description
1 polymer ?
#
loop_
_entity_poly.entity_id
_entity_poly.type
_entity_poly.pdbx_seq_one_letter_code
_entity_poly.pdbx_strand_id
1 'polypeptide(L)'
;MLEFLKQNAKFIIIAAMLAASAYLGYSNGYDKADSKWKETVHNEYIKQSDANRITQEKLNDISGDYQEELAQGETDAARRVDAVYQSGKRMRVKLNLTEAQLRQCGFELDGKAELHRETSEALVRITQDADKHVEALQKTVIALQGKEVK
;
A
#
# COMPACT_ATOMS: atom_id res chain seq x y z
N MET A 1 -69.74 -1.68 38.61
CA MET A 1 -68.69 -1.34 37.65
C MET A 1 -68.74 0.13 37.18
N LEU A 2 -69.84 0.64 36.74
CA LEU A 2 -69.97 2.04 36.26
C LEU A 2 -69.66 3.11 37.31
N GLU A 3 -69.99 2.89 38.58
CA GLU A 3 -69.69 3.86 39.66
C GLU A 3 -68.26 3.91 40.04
N PHE A 4 -67.55 2.77 39.98
CA PHE A 4 -66.12 2.70 40.18
C PHE A 4 -65.33 3.45 39.08
N LEU A 5 -65.80 3.36 37.86
CA LEU A 5 -65.26 4.11 36.74
C LEU A 5 -65.47 5.61 36.87
N LYS A 6 -66.64 6.06 37.34
CA LYS A 6 -66.92 7.48 37.56
C LYS A 6 -66.08 8.08 38.71
N GLN A 7 -65.91 7.33 39.77
CA GLN A 7 -65.10 7.79 40.93
C GLN A 7 -63.64 7.88 40.63
N ASN A 8 -63.09 6.99 39.76
CA ASN A 8 -61.67 6.96 39.38
C ASN A 8 -61.40 7.55 38.00
N ALA A 9 -62.36 8.19 37.37
CA ALA A 9 -62.22 8.72 35.98
C ALA A 9 -61.05 9.67 35.83
N LYS A 10 -60.79 10.51 36.83
CA LYS A 10 -59.65 11.45 36.84
C LYS A 10 -58.28 10.70 36.80
N PHE A 11 -58.13 9.64 37.56
CA PHE A 11 -56.90 8.86 37.60
C PHE A 11 -56.72 8.05 36.31
N ILE A 12 -57.76 7.54 35.70
CA ILE A 12 -57.73 6.83 34.42
C ILE A 12 -57.27 7.78 33.31
N ILE A 13 -57.79 9.01 33.28
CA ILE A 13 -57.41 10.01 32.29
C ILE A 13 -55.93 10.38 32.44
N ILE A 14 -55.45 10.61 33.66
CA ILE A 14 -54.05 10.91 33.92
C ILE A 14 -53.12 9.75 33.52
N ALA A 15 -53.48 8.53 33.86
CA ALA A 15 -52.75 7.34 33.44
C ALA A 15 -52.68 7.18 31.92
N ALA A 16 -53.81 7.42 31.21
CA ALA A 16 -53.86 7.40 29.75
C ALA A 16 -52.99 8.49 29.12
N MET A 17 -52.98 9.71 29.67
CA MET A 17 -52.11 10.78 29.18
C MET A 17 -50.63 10.47 29.41
N LEU A 18 -50.26 9.89 30.55
CA LEU A 18 -48.87 9.46 30.80
C LEU A 18 -48.43 8.35 29.86
N ALA A 19 -49.29 7.37 29.62
CA ALA A 19 -49.00 6.29 28.68
C ALA A 19 -48.82 6.81 27.23
N ALA A 20 -49.71 7.72 26.80
CA ALA A 20 -49.63 8.35 25.49
C ALA A 20 -48.35 9.20 25.34
N SER A 21 -48.00 10.01 26.34
CA SER A 21 -46.78 10.82 26.31
C SER A 21 -45.50 9.96 26.32
N ALA A 22 -45.46 8.88 27.09
CA ALA A 22 -44.37 7.92 27.10
C ALA A 22 -44.24 7.23 25.73
N TYR A 23 -45.31 6.81 25.11
CA TYR A 23 -45.33 6.18 23.79
C TYR A 23 -44.81 7.13 22.70
N LEU A 24 -45.28 8.37 22.69
CA LEU A 24 -44.83 9.38 21.72
C LEU A 24 -43.36 9.78 21.94
N GLY A 25 -42.94 9.88 23.18
CA GLY A 25 -41.55 10.14 23.52
C GLY A 25 -40.62 9.02 23.10
N TYR A 26 -41.04 7.78 23.32
CA TYR A 26 -40.27 6.60 22.93
C TYR A 26 -40.14 6.47 21.40
N SER A 27 -41.30 6.59 20.69
CA SER A 27 -41.33 6.49 19.21
C SER A 27 -40.45 7.57 18.55
N ASN A 28 -40.61 8.84 18.95
CA ASN A 28 -39.82 9.94 18.40
C ASN A 28 -38.33 9.82 18.76
N GLY A 29 -38.02 9.32 19.96
CA GLY A 29 -36.64 9.08 20.39
C GLY A 29 -35.98 7.98 19.60
N TYR A 30 -36.69 6.89 19.37
CA TYR A 30 -36.22 5.75 18.60
C TYR A 30 -35.95 6.12 17.14
N ASP A 31 -36.91 6.79 16.48
CA ASP A 31 -36.77 7.21 15.08
C ASP A 31 -35.60 8.16 14.87
N LYS A 32 -35.40 9.11 15.81
CA LYS A 32 -34.25 10.02 15.76
C LYS A 32 -32.90 9.29 16.00
N ALA A 33 -32.87 8.33 16.90
CA ALA A 33 -31.67 7.54 17.16
C ALA A 33 -31.32 6.65 15.98
N ASP A 34 -32.31 5.97 15.40
CA ASP A 34 -32.14 5.10 14.22
C ASP A 34 -31.67 5.89 12.99
N SER A 35 -32.28 7.07 12.75
CA SER A 35 -31.87 7.95 11.64
C SER A 35 -30.44 8.44 11.80
N LYS A 36 -30.05 8.91 12.99
CA LYS A 36 -28.65 9.32 13.26
C LYS A 36 -27.68 8.17 13.12
N TRP A 37 -28.04 6.98 13.59
CA TRP A 37 -27.19 5.81 13.47
C TRP A 37 -26.96 5.42 12.00
N LYS A 38 -28.03 5.38 11.21
CA LYS A 38 -27.96 5.10 9.76
C LYS A 38 -27.12 6.15 9.02
N GLU A 39 -27.28 7.42 9.35
CA GLU A 39 -26.47 8.49 8.77
C GLU A 39 -24.99 8.35 9.14
N THR A 40 -24.68 8.05 10.39
CA THR A 40 -23.30 7.85 10.86
C THR A 40 -22.66 6.67 10.15
N VAL A 41 -23.32 5.51 10.11
CA VAL A 41 -22.82 4.31 9.43
C VAL A 41 -22.64 4.56 7.93
N HIS A 42 -23.59 5.24 7.29
CA HIS A 42 -23.49 5.58 5.88
C HIS A 42 -22.28 6.51 5.59
N ASN A 43 -22.10 7.53 6.42
CA ASN A 43 -20.98 8.47 6.29
C ASN A 43 -19.63 7.79 6.55
N GLU A 44 -19.55 6.89 7.53
CA GLU A 44 -18.34 6.09 7.78
C GLU A 44 -18.03 5.16 6.61
N TYR A 45 -19.06 4.50 6.06
CA TYR A 45 -18.89 3.64 4.89
C TYR A 45 -18.37 4.40 3.67
N ILE A 46 -18.93 5.60 3.40
CA ILE A 46 -18.44 6.46 2.30
C ILE A 46 -16.99 6.86 2.54
N LYS A 47 -16.64 7.32 3.74
CA LYS A 47 -15.26 7.70 4.08
C LYS A 47 -14.28 6.54 3.90
N GLN A 48 -14.66 5.35 4.34
CA GLN A 48 -13.84 4.15 4.19
C GLN A 48 -13.70 3.73 2.72
N SER A 49 -14.79 3.81 1.95
CA SER A 49 -14.79 3.53 0.52
C SER A 49 -13.88 4.50 -0.24
N ASP A 50 -13.97 5.80 0.05
CA ASP A 50 -13.12 6.82 -0.57
C ASP A 50 -11.65 6.65 -0.18
N ALA A 51 -11.36 6.36 1.08
CA ALA A 51 -9.99 6.07 1.53
C ALA A 51 -9.40 4.85 0.80
N ASN A 52 -10.20 3.78 0.64
CA ASN A 52 -9.78 2.59 -0.10
C ASN A 52 -9.54 2.90 -1.58
N ARG A 53 -10.42 3.70 -2.22
CA ARG A 53 -10.26 4.12 -3.61
C ARG A 53 -8.97 4.92 -3.80
N ILE A 54 -8.72 5.92 -2.96
CA ILE A 54 -7.49 6.73 -3.01
C ILE A 54 -6.25 5.86 -2.81
N THR A 55 -6.30 4.92 -1.89
CA THR A 55 -5.19 3.98 -1.67
C THR A 55 -4.95 3.12 -2.90
N GLN A 56 -6.02 2.60 -3.52
CA GLN A 56 -5.92 1.79 -4.73
C GLN A 56 -5.36 2.58 -5.92
N GLU A 57 -5.76 3.84 -6.10
CA GLU A 57 -5.22 4.74 -7.12
C GLU A 57 -3.71 4.92 -6.90
N LYS A 58 -3.28 5.24 -5.68
CA LYS A 58 -1.85 5.38 -5.34
C LYS A 58 -1.05 4.10 -5.61
N LEU A 59 -1.61 2.93 -5.31
CA LEU A 59 -0.94 1.64 -5.58
C LEU A 59 -0.81 1.37 -7.08
N ASN A 60 -1.82 1.74 -7.86
CA ASN A 60 -1.76 1.61 -9.31
C ASN A 60 -0.72 2.55 -9.91
N ASP A 61 -0.62 3.79 -9.44
CA ASP A 61 0.39 4.75 -9.88
C ASP A 61 1.80 4.24 -9.55
N ILE A 62 2.04 3.78 -8.31
CA ILE A 62 3.33 3.19 -7.92
C ILE A 62 3.69 1.99 -8.80
N SER A 63 2.72 1.15 -9.13
CA SER A 63 2.94 -0.01 -9.99
C SER A 63 3.27 0.41 -11.42
N GLY A 64 2.62 1.45 -11.96
CA GLY A 64 2.90 2.03 -13.26
C GLY A 64 4.32 2.60 -13.33
N ASP A 65 4.67 3.46 -12.38
CA ASP A 65 5.99 4.07 -12.26
C ASP A 65 7.10 3.01 -12.18
N TYR A 66 6.88 1.97 -11.37
CA TYR A 66 7.85 0.88 -11.22
C TYR A 66 8.07 0.13 -12.55
N GLN A 67 7.01 -0.15 -13.31
CA GLN A 67 7.14 -0.81 -14.62
C GLN A 67 7.88 0.08 -15.64
N GLU A 68 7.60 1.37 -15.65
CA GLU A 68 8.31 2.32 -16.51
C GLU A 68 9.80 2.42 -16.15
N GLU A 69 10.10 2.52 -14.85
CA GLU A 69 11.47 2.56 -14.36
C GLU A 69 12.25 1.28 -14.66
N LEU A 70 11.62 0.09 -14.62
CA LEU A 70 12.26 -1.16 -15.03
C LEU A 70 12.61 -1.15 -16.52
N ALA A 71 11.69 -0.70 -17.38
CA ALA A 71 11.93 -0.61 -18.81
C ALA A 71 13.07 0.35 -19.16
N GLN A 72 13.17 1.48 -18.45
CA GLN A 72 14.29 2.42 -18.59
C GLN A 72 15.61 1.82 -18.08
N GLY A 73 15.57 1.05 -16.98
CA GLY A 73 16.74 0.40 -16.40
C GLY A 73 17.45 -0.57 -17.34
N GLU A 74 16.68 -1.27 -18.17
CA GLU A 74 17.26 -2.19 -19.15
C GLU A 74 18.13 -1.45 -20.19
N THR A 75 17.66 -0.32 -20.70
CA THR A 75 18.40 0.50 -21.66
C THR A 75 19.59 1.21 -21.00
N ASP A 76 19.46 1.64 -19.75
CA ASP A 76 20.53 2.32 -19.04
C ASP A 76 21.66 1.38 -18.63
N ALA A 77 21.35 0.14 -18.25
CA ALA A 77 22.34 -0.87 -17.94
C ALA A 77 23.24 -1.16 -19.16
N ALA A 78 22.63 -1.39 -20.33
CA ALA A 78 23.35 -1.59 -21.59
C ALA A 78 24.25 -0.39 -21.93
N ARG A 79 23.73 0.83 -21.81
CA ARG A 79 24.50 2.07 -22.08
C ARG A 79 25.68 2.23 -21.15
N ARG A 80 25.54 1.95 -19.84
CA ARG A 80 26.62 2.05 -18.86
C ARG A 80 27.71 1.03 -19.13
N VAL A 81 27.37 -0.19 -19.46
CA VAL A 81 28.34 -1.24 -19.79
C VAL A 81 29.05 -0.88 -21.08
N ASP A 82 28.36 -0.41 -22.11
CA ASP A 82 28.96 0.07 -23.35
C ASP A 82 29.98 1.18 -23.10
N ALA A 83 29.66 2.16 -22.28
CA ALA A 83 30.59 3.24 -21.94
C ALA A 83 31.86 2.73 -21.26
N VAL A 84 31.73 1.72 -20.39
CA VAL A 84 32.88 1.08 -19.73
C VAL A 84 33.74 0.33 -20.75
N TYR A 85 33.14 -0.44 -21.64
CA TYR A 85 33.85 -1.18 -22.68
C TYR A 85 34.55 -0.23 -23.68
N GLN A 86 33.88 0.84 -24.12
CA GLN A 86 34.45 1.84 -25.02
C GLN A 86 35.61 2.60 -24.40
N SER A 87 35.64 2.76 -23.06
CA SER A 87 36.76 3.37 -22.35
C SER A 87 37.98 2.46 -22.23
N GLY A 88 37.93 1.25 -22.78
CA GLY A 88 39.00 0.25 -22.67
C GLY A 88 39.10 -0.40 -21.30
N LYS A 89 38.19 -0.08 -20.39
CA LYS A 89 38.11 -0.71 -19.06
C LYS A 89 37.14 -1.89 -19.13
N ARG A 90 37.55 -3.00 -18.57
CA ARG A 90 36.70 -4.20 -18.49
C ARG A 90 36.32 -4.46 -17.04
N MET A 91 35.07 -4.91 -16.82
CA MET A 91 34.66 -5.32 -15.48
C MET A 91 35.42 -6.59 -15.09
N ARG A 92 36.01 -6.59 -13.92
CA ARG A 92 36.81 -7.71 -13.42
C ARG A 92 36.29 -8.16 -12.06
N VAL A 93 36.28 -9.48 -11.88
CA VAL A 93 35.92 -10.13 -10.61
C VAL A 93 37.19 -10.67 -9.97
N LYS A 94 37.35 -10.43 -8.66
CA LYS A 94 38.46 -11.02 -7.89
C LYS A 94 38.16 -12.51 -7.66
N LEU A 95 39.09 -13.36 -8.05
CA LEU A 95 39.00 -14.80 -7.86
C LEU A 95 39.76 -15.22 -6.60
N ASN A 96 39.09 -16.02 -5.75
CA ASN A 96 39.74 -16.66 -4.59
C ASN A 96 40.38 -18.00 -5.01
N LEU A 97 41.30 -17.94 -5.95
CA LEU A 97 42.04 -19.11 -6.44
C LEU A 97 43.49 -19.07 -5.98
N THR A 98 44.08 -20.24 -5.78
CA THR A 98 45.50 -20.33 -5.53
C THR A 98 46.29 -20.02 -6.80
N GLU A 99 47.54 -19.56 -6.64
CA GLU A 99 48.39 -19.21 -7.77
C GLU A 99 48.59 -20.34 -8.78
N ALA A 100 48.62 -21.59 -8.30
CA ALA A 100 48.70 -22.78 -9.15
C ALA A 100 47.42 -22.99 -10.00
N GLN A 101 46.24 -22.74 -9.42
CA GLN A 101 44.95 -22.83 -10.12
C GLN A 101 44.74 -21.70 -11.14
N LEU A 102 45.21 -20.49 -10.84
CA LEU A 102 45.19 -19.35 -11.75
C LEU A 102 46.02 -19.64 -13.03
N ARG A 103 47.25 -20.17 -12.86
CA ARG A 103 48.10 -20.55 -13.99
C ARG A 103 47.49 -21.67 -14.86
N GLN A 104 46.83 -22.63 -14.24
CA GLN A 104 46.21 -23.75 -14.93
C GLN A 104 44.98 -23.31 -15.77
N CYS A 105 44.24 -22.27 -15.33
CA CYS A 105 43.09 -21.72 -16.03
C CYS A 105 43.45 -20.60 -17.03
N GLY A 106 44.75 -20.23 -17.16
CA GLY A 106 45.20 -19.17 -18.09
C GLY A 106 44.82 -17.75 -17.67
N PHE A 107 44.42 -17.55 -16.39
CA PHE A 107 44.16 -16.22 -15.85
C PHE A 107 45.42 -15.41 -15.54
N GLU A 108 45.33 -14.10 -15.64
CA GLU A 108 46.40 -13.22 -15.20
C GLU A 108 46.70 -13.43 -13.72
N LEU A 109 48.00 -13.29 -13.34
CA LEU A 109 48.49 -13.51 -11.97
C LEU A 109 47.94 -12.53 -10.93
N ASP A 110 47.15 -11.52 -11.35
CA ASP A 110 46.51 -10.56 -10.45
C ASP A 110 45.25 -11.11 -9.74
N GLY A 111 44.87 -12.37 -10.00
CA GLY A 111 43.70 -13.01 -9.38
C GLY A 111 42.39 -12.42 -9.81
N LYS A 112 42.34 -11.73 -10.95
CA LYS A 112 41.13 -11.14 -11.48
C LYS A 112 40.76 -11.77 -12.83
N ALA A 113 39.48 -12.06 -13.03
CA ALA A 113 38.94 -12.49 -14.32
C ALA A 113 38.12 -11.38 -14.93
N GLU A 114 38.24 -11.20 -16.23
CA GLU A 114 37.37 -10.29 -16.97
C GLU A 114 35.98 -10.93 -17.16
N LEU A 115 34.96 -10.15 -16.88
CA LEU A 115 33.58 -10.58 -17.12
C LEU A 115 33.21 -10.40 -18.60
N HIS A 116 32.52 -11.37 -19.13
CA HIS A 116 31.89 -11.23 -20.46
C HIS A 116 30.88 -10.08 -20.45
N ARG A 117 30.72 -9.38 -21.57
CA ARG A 117 29.85 -8.21 -21.67
C ARG A 117 28.42 -8.49 -21.19
N GLU A 118 27.81 -9.57 -21.66
CA GLU A 118 26.45 -9.97 -21.26
C GLU A 118 26.30 -10.22 -19.76
N THR A 119 27.33 -10.83 -19.13
CA THR A 119 27.37 -11.03 -17.68
C THR A 119 27.48 -9.71 -16.95
N SER A 120 28.26 -8.77 -17.46
CA SER A 120 28.39 -7.42 -16.89
C SER A 120 27.07 -6.66 -16.98
N GLU A 121 26.38 -6.74 -18.11
CA GLU A 121 25.06 -6.13 -18.30
C GLU A 121 24.03 -6.73 -17.36
N ALA A 122 24.00 -8.06 -17.23
CA ALA A 122 23.09 -8.76 -16.32
C ALA A 122 23.32 -8.35 -14.85
N LEU A 123 24.57 -8.25 -14.41
CA LEU A 123 24.89 -7.82 -13.03
C LEU A 123 24.45 -6.38 -12.75
N VAL A 124 24.74 -5.45 -13.68
CA VAL A 124 24.32 -4.05 -13.52
C VAL A 124 22.79 -3.95 -13.48
N ARG A 125 22.11 -4.69 -14.35
CA ARG A 125 20.64 -4.72 -14.37
C ARG A 125 20.06 -5.25 -13.07
N ILE A 126 20.54 -6.41 -12.59
CA ILE A 126 20.07 -7.00 -11.33
C ILE A 126 20.22 -6.02 -10.16
N THR A 127 21.32 -5.30 -10.09
CA THR A 127 21.55 -4.34 -9.02
C THR A 127 20.56 -3.17 -9.10
N GLN A 128 20.35 -2.63 -10.29
CA GLN A 128 19.39 -1.55 -10.51
C GLN A 128 17.94 -1.98 -10.23
N ASP A 129 17.57 -3.18 -10.69
CA ASP A 129 16.23 -3.72 -10.48
C ASP A 129 15.96 -3.97 -8.98
N ALA A 130 16.98 -4.43 -8.24
CA ALA A 130 16.88 -4.61 -6.78
C ALA A 130 16.63 -3.28 -6.06
N ASP A 131 17.37 -2.22 -6.42
CA ASP A 131 17.21 -0.89 -5.82
C ASP A 131 15.81 -0.32 -6.11
N LYS A 132 15.33 -0.42 -7.34
CA LYS A 132 13.99 0.02 -7.74
C LYS A 132 12.88 -0.76 -7.05
N HIS A 133 13.08 -2.06 -6.88
CA HIS A 133 12.13 -2.91 -6.17
C HIS A 133 12.00 -2.48 -4.69
N VAL A 134 13.12 -2.21 -4.04
CA VAL A 134 13.12 -1.70 -2.66
C VAL A 134 12.40 -0.34 -2.58
N GLU A 135 12.65 0.57 -3.50
CA GLU A 135 11.99 1.87 -3.54
C GLU A 135 10.46 1.75 -3.75
N ALA A 136 10.02 0.91 -4.69
CA ALA A 136 8.61 0.64 -4.92
C ALA A 136 7.93 0.03 -3.69
N LEU A 137 8.59 -0.90 -3.00
CA LEU A 137 8.07 -1.48 -1.75
C LEU A 137 7.96 -0.42 -0.64
N GLN A 138 8.94 0.48 -0.51
CA GLN A 138 8.88 1.56 0.46
C GLN A 138 7.70 2.51 0.17
N LYS A 139 7.52 2.94 -1.08
CA LYS A 139 6.37 3.76 -1.51
C LYS A 139 5.04 3.06 -1.20
N THR A 140 4.96 1.77 -1.48
CA THR A 140 3.76 0.95 -1.19
C THR A 140 3.44 0.90 0.30
N VAL A 141 4.44 0.65 1.15
CA VAL A 141 4.26 0.64 2.62
C VAL A 141 3.78 2.00 3.12
N ILE A 142 4.35 3.10 2.63
CA ILE A 142 3.95 4.45 3.01
C ILE A 142 2.51 4.73 2.57
N ALA A 143 2.12 4.34 1.36
CA ALA A 143 0.76 4.50 0.86
C ALA A 143 -0.27 3.74 1.71
N LEU A 144 0.07 2.50 2.12
CA LEU A 144 -0.79 1.68 2.98
C LEU A 144 -0.89 2.22 4.42
N GLN A 145 0.14 2.87 4.93
CA GLN A 145 0.13 3.49 6.26
C GLN A 145 -0.59 4.85 6.30
N GLY A 146 -1.07 5.36 5.15
CA GLY A 146 -1.73 6.66 5.05
C GLY A 146 -0.80 7.86 5.36
N LYS A 147 0.51 7.65 5.35
CA LYS A 147 1.50 8.72 5.54
C LYS A 147 1.83 9.32 4.18
N GLU A 148 1.64 10.63 4.06
CA GLU A 148 2.10 11.34 2.87
C GLU A 148 3.63 11.32 2.81
N VAL A 149 4.14 10.97 1.65
CA VAL A 149 5.58 11.15 1.33
C VAL A 149 5.80 12.65 1.19
N LYS A 150 6.52 13.25 2.15
CA LYS A 150 6.98 14.63 2.05
C LYS A 150 8.19 14.73 1.16
#